data_fbb5dc022b92ccd26f7bf1cffbf6fa7c
#
_entry.id   fbb5dc022b92ccd26f7bf1cffbf6fa7c
#
_cell.length_a   1.000
_cell.length_b   1.000
_cell.length_c   1.000
_cell.angle_alpha   90.00
_cell.angle_beta   90.00
_cell.angle_gamma   90.00
#
_symmetry.space_group_name_H-M   'P 1'
#
loop_
_entity.id
_entity.type
_entity.pdbx_description
1 polymer ?
#
loop_
_entity_poly.entity_id
_entity_poly.type
_entity_poly.pdbx_seq_one_letter_code
_entity_poly.pdbx_strand_id
1 'polypeptide(L)'
;LDEYRGLPKEHPESYWSFMHRNLFDKVNIDPAKINLPDGTNPDAEDACAKYNQIIHAVGGIDLQLLGIGHDGFNEPGEAFELETHCVDLTPETIEANKRFFDGNVDLVPKQAYTMGIKTIMQARKVLMVANGKGKAEIVKKAFFGPVTPEVPASILQMHPDFTLVGDEEALSLI
;
A
#
# COMPACT_ATOMS: atom_id res chain seq x y z
N LEU A 1 1.73 4.65 -4.45
CA LEU A 1 1.25 5.15 -3.16
C LEU A 1 -0.27 5.04 -3.09
N ASP A 2 -0.79 4.96 -1.88
CA ASP A 2 -2.22 4.87 -1.58
C ASP A 2 -2.71 6.20 -1.00
N GLU A 3 -4.02 6.40 -0.90
CA GLU A 3 -4.59 7.55 -0.21
C GLU A 3 -5.98 7.21 0.35
N TYR A 4 -6.31 7.75 1.51
CA TYR A 4 -7.66 7.64 2.05
C TYR A 4 -8.67 8.42 1.18
N ARG A 5 -9.79 7.78 0.85
CA ARG A 5 -10.91 8.46 0.20
C ARG A 5 -11.62 9.36 1.19
N GLY A 6 -11.82 10.62 0.81
CA GLY A 6 -12.50 11.63 1.63
C GLY A 6 -11.57 12.50 2.47
N LEU A 7 -10.25 12.23 2.51
CA LEU A 7 -9.31 13.12 3.18
C LEU A 7 -8.67 14.11 2.20
N PRO A 8 -8.68 15.42 2.51
CA PRO A 8 -7.89 16.39 1.77
C PRO A 8 -6.40 16.16 2.06
N LYS A 9 -5.55 16.48 1.09
CA LYS A 9 -4.09 16.27 1.23
C LYS A 9 -3.46 17.04 2.40
N GLU A 10 -4.08 18.13 2.85
CA GLU A 10 -3.67 18.95 4.00
C GLU A 10 -4.04 18.30 5.34
N HIS A 11 -4.88 17.25 5.34
CA HIS A 11 -5.21 16.54 6.58
C HIS A 11 -3.95 15.88 7.14
N PRO A 12 -3.65 15.99 8.46
CA PRO A 12 -2.43 15.44 9.05
C PRO A 12 -2.22 13.94 8.76
N GLU A 13 -3.31 13.19 8.68
CA GLU A 13 -3.28 11.73 8.49
C GLU A 13 -3.55 11.29 7.03
N SER A 14 -3.57 12.23 6.07
CA SER A 14 -3.49 11.85 4.65
C SER A 14 -2.12 11.24 4.33
N TYR A 15 -2.07 10.33 3.38
CA TYR A 15 -0.77 9.79 2.91
C TYR A 15 0.08 10.87 2.24
N TRP A 16 -0.53 11.87 1.63
CA TRP A 16 0.19 13.06 1.16
C TRP A 16 1.00 13.72 2.29
N SER A 17 0.33 14.10 3.39
CA SER A 17 0.99 14.74 4.54
C SER A 17 1.98 13.80 5.22
N PHE A 18 1.65 12.50 5.34
CA PHE A 18 2.54 11.49 5.89
C PHE A 18 3.85 11.40 5.07
N MET A 19 3.75 11.32 3.75
CA MET A 19 4.91 11.18 2.88
C MET A 19 5.77 12.45 2.86
N HIS A 20 5.16 13.63 2.92
CA HIS A 20 5.89 14.89 3.08
C HIS A 20 6.69 14.90 4.38
N ARG A 21 6.04 14.63 5.53
CA ARG A 21 6.73 14.61 6.84
C ARG A 21 7.87 13.59 6.92
N ASN A 22 7.71 12.44 6.28
CA ASN A 22 8.63 11.32 6.47
C ASN A 22 9.68 11.19 5.37
N LEU A 23 9.41 11.66 4.15
CA LEU A 23 10.31 11.47 3.01
C LEU A 23 10.47 12.72 2.14
N PHE A 24 9.40 13.25 1.55
CA PHE A 24 9.53 14.20 0.44
C PHE A 24 10.22 15.50 0.86
N ASP A 25 9.92 16.03 2.04
CA ASP A 25 10.54 17.25 2.56
C ASP A 25 11.99 17.02 3.06
N LYS A 26 12.47 15.78 3.07
CA LYS A 26 13.82 15.42 3.56
C LYS A 26 14.80 15.08 2.43
N VAL A 27 14.32 15.07 1.20
CA VAL A 27 15.12 14.76 0.01
C VAL A 27 14.91 15.83 -1.05
N ASN A 28 15.79 15.86 -2.04
CA ASN A 28 15.77 16.86 -3.13
C ASN A 28 14.85 16.43 -4.29
N ILE A 29 13.69 15.84 -3.99
CA ILE A 29 12.73 15.48 -5.02
C ILE A 29 12.10 16.75 -5.62
N ASP A 30 11.91 16.73 -6.93
CA ASP A 30 11.11 17.75 -7.61
C ASP A 30 9.64 17.60 -7.24
N PRO A 31 8.97 18.61 -6.63
CA PRO A 31 7.57 18.52 -6.24
C PRO A 31 6.62 18.15 -7.40
N ALA A 32 6.96 18.53 -8.63
CA ALA A 32 6.17 18.19 -9.81
C ALA A 32 6.18 16.69 -10.15
N LYS A 33 7.07 15.92 -9.51
CA LYS A 33 7.18 14.46 -9.69
C LYS A 33 6.54 13.66 -8.57
N ILE A 34 5.93 14.34 -7.59
CA ILE A 34 5.20 13.69 -6.50
C ILE A 34 3.77 13.43 -6.96
N ASN A 35 3.35 12.18 -6.96
CA ASN A 35 2.02 11.77 -7.39
C ASN A 35 1.40 10.79 -6.40
N LEU A 36 0.17 11.06 -5.99
CA LEU A 36 -0.69 10.20 -5.19
C LEU A 36 -2.10 10.20 -5.80
N PRO A 37 -2.93 9.20 -5.50
CA PRO A 37 -4.36 9.30 -5.82
C PRO A 37 -5.00 10.52 -5.17
N ASP A 38 -5.99 11.13 -5.85
CA ASP A 38 -6.73 12.26 -5.28
C ASP A 38 -7.82 11.78 -4.33
N GLY A 39 -7.53 11.80 -3.02
CA GLY A 39 -8.47 11.40 -1.97
C GLY A 39 -9.77 12.21 -1.92
N THR A 40 -9.78 13.42 -2.50
CA THR A 40 -10.96 14.32 -2.52
C THR A 40 -11.84 14.15 -3.74
N ASN A 41 -11.40 13.41 -4.74
CA ASN A 41 -12.20 13.16 -5.93
C ASN A 41 -13.43 12.31 -5.56
N PRO A 42 -14.67 12.81 -5.75
CA PRO A 42 -15.87 12.05 -5.41
C PRO A 42 -16.11 10.85 -6.34
N ASP A 43 -15.59 10.92 -7.57
CA ASP A 43 -15.64 9.85 -8.55
C ASP A 43 -14.44 8.93 -8.38
N ALA A 44 -14.68 7.75 -7.79
CA ALA A 44 -13.63 6.79 -7.51
C ALA A 44 -13.01 6.19 -8.77
N GLU A 45 -13.79 5.96 -9.82
CA GLU A 45 -13.29 5.42 -11.09
C GLU A 45 -12.37 6.43 -11.77
N ASP A 46 -12.77 7.70 -11.80
CA ASP A 46 -11.95 8.78 -12.37
C ASP A 46 -10.64 8.99 -11.57
N ALA A 47 -10.71 8.97 -10.24
CA ALA A 47 -9.51 9.08 -9.38
C ALA A 47 -8.50 7.97 -9.67
N CYS A 48 -8.96 6.73 -9.71
CA CYS A 48 -8.12 5.56 -9.97
C CYS A 48 -7.58 5.55 -11.40
N ALA A 49 -8.42 5.86 -12.39
CA ALA A 49 -8.00 5.92 -13.79
C ALA A 49 -6.92 6.99 -14.02
N LYS A 50 -7.06 8.16 -13.42
CA LYS A 50 -6.04 9.24 -13.49
C LYS A 50 -4.72 8.81 -12.90
N TYR A 51 -4.74 8.14 -11.74
CA TYR A 51 -3.51 7.66 -11.12
C TYR A 51 -2.82 6.58 -11.97
N ASN A 52 -3.58 5.63 -12.53
CA ASN A 52 -3.04 4.65 -13.47
C ASN A 52 -2.43 5.31 -14.72
N GLN A 53 -3.10 6.34 -15.28
CA GLN A 53 -2.56 7.11 -16.41
C GLN A 53 -1.22 7.78 -16.07
N ILE A 54 -1.07 8.33 -14.86
CA ILE A 54 0.19 8.92 -14.42
C ILE A 54 1.29 7.84 -14.37
N ILE A 55 1.01 6.69 -13.75
CA ILE A 55 1.97 5.58 -13.68
C ILE A 55 2.41 5.13 -15.08
N HIS A 56 1.46 5.00 -16.01
CA HIS A 56 1.78 4.61 -17.39
C HIS A 56 2.57 5.71 -18.11
N ALA A 57 2.22 6.98 -17.93
CA ALA A 57 2.88 8.10 -18.60
C ALA A 57 4.35 8.28 -18.18
N VAL A 58 4.69 7.93 -16.93
CA VAL A 58 6.09 7.96 -16.45
C VAL A 58 6.88 6.70 -16.84
N GLY A 59 6.27 5.74 -17.53
CA GLY A 59 6.91 4.50 -18.00
C GLY A 59 6.89 3.35 -16.98
N GLY A 60 5.97 3.37 -16.04
CA GLY A 60 5.80 2.35 -15.00
C GLY A 60 6.65 2.63 -13.75
N ILE A 61 6.84 1.60 -12.94
CA ILE A 61 7.50 1.67 -11.63
C ILE A 61 8.85 0.96 -11.71
N ASP A 62 9.94 1.66 -11.42
CA ASP A 62 11.28 1.07 -11.37
C ASP A 62 11.50 0.28 -10.07
N LEU A 63 11.07 0.84 -8.94
CA LEU A 63 11.17 0.21 -7.63
C LEU A 63 9.88 0.43 -6.84
N GLN A 64 9.22 -0.66 -6.48
CA GLN A 64 8.08 -0.66 -5.57
C GLN A 64 8.55 -1.02 -4.17
N LEU A 65 8.39 -0.07 -3.22
CA LEU A 65 8.60 -0.34 -1.79
C LEU A 65 7.26 -0.74 -1.16
N LEU A 66 7.28 -1.84 -0.41
CA LEU A 66 6.10 -2.38 0.30
C LEU A 66 6.42 -2.65 1.77
N GLY A 67 5.42 -2.47 2.62
CA GLY A 67 5.34 -3.11 3.93
C GLY A 67 4.49 -4.38 3.86
N ILE A 68 4.47 -5.18 4.95
CA ILE A 68 3.61 -6.36 5.06
C ILE A 68 2.78 -6.30 6.35
N GLY A 69 1.50 -6.59 6.26
CA GLY A 69 0.61 -6.74 7.40
C GLY A 69 -0.64 -5.89 7.34
N HIS A 70 -1.23 -5.67 8.52
CA HIS A 70 -2.57 -5.07 8.69
C HIS A 70 -2.71 -3.63 8.19
N ASP A 71 -1.65 -2.97 7.81
CA ASP A 71 -1.66 -1.57 7.40
C ASP A 71 -1.65 -1.40 5.87
N GLY A 72 -1.70 -2.51 5.12
CA GLY A 72 -1.81 -2.49 3.66
C GLY A 72 -3.27 -2.38 3.22
N PHE A 73 -3.51 -1.78 2.05
CA PHE A 73 -4.85 -1.60 1.52
C PHE A 73 -5.23 -2.61 0.43
N ASN A 74 -4.34 -3.55 0.08
CA ASN A 74 -4.74 -4.73 -0.68
C ASN A 74 -5.31 -5.75 0.32
N GLU A 75 -6.61 -5.74 0.47
CA GLU A 75 -7.33 -6.57 1.43
C GLU A 75 -7.38 -8.05 0.97
N PRO A 76 -7.45 -9.01 1.93
CA PRO A 76 -7.56 -10.41 1.57
C PRO A 76 -8.76 -10.72 0.66
N GLY A 77 -8.53 -11.53 -0.37
CA GLY A 77 -9.57 -11.95 -1.33
C GLY A 77 -9.70 -11.05 -2.55
N GLU A 78 -8.95 -9.94 -2.63
CA GLU A 78 -8.96 -9.10 -3.83
C GLU A 78 -8.28 -9.78 -5.02
N ALA A 79 -8.80 -9.49 -6.21
CA ALA A 79 -8.30 -10.11 -7.44
C ALA A 79 -6.90 -9.56 -7.82
N PHE A 80 -6.01 -10.46 -8.21
CA PHE A 80 -4.64 -10.10 -8.58
C PHE A 80 -4.52 -9.25 -9.86
N GLU A 81 -5.55 -9.23 -10.70
CA GLU A 81 -5.57 -8.44 -11.95
C GLU A 81 -5.94 -6.96 -11.75
N LEU A 82 -6.25 -6.52 -10.54
CA LEU A 82 -6.63 -5.14 -10.29
C LEU A 82 -5.43 -4.19 -10.39
N GLU A 83 -5.65 -3.08 -11.10
CA GLU A 83 -4.82 -1.87 -11.04
C GLU A 83 -5.29 -0.99 -9.87
N THR A 84 -4.99 0.30 -9.87
CA THR A 84 -5.48 1.18 -8.81
C THR A 84 -7.01 1.15 -8.75
N HIS A 85 -7.54 0.92 -7.56
CA HIS A 85 -8.98 0.81 -7.32
C HIS A 85 -9.36 1.38 -5.96
N CYS A 86 -10.65 1.60 -5.76
CA CYS A 86 -11.21 1.97 -4.47
C CYS A 86 -11.52 0.70 -3.69
N VAL A 87 -11.04 0.61 -2.46
CA VAL A 87 -11.26 -0.53 -1.56
C VAL A 87 -12.04 -0.11 -0.33
N ASP A 88 -12.96 -0.96 0.11
CA ASP A 88 -13.58 -0.87 1.42
C ASP A 88 -12.63 -1.46 2.46
N LEU A 89 -12.21 -0.66 3.44
CA LEU A 89 -11.29 -1.14 4.48
C LEU A 89 -11.99 -2.13 5.41
N THR A 90 -11.32 -3.23 5.73
CA THR A 90 -11.84 -4.20 6.69
C THR A 90 -11.95 -3.61 8.10
N PRO A 91 -12.84 -4.14 8.95
CA PRO A 91 -12.92 -3.71 10.35
C PRO A 91 -11.58 -3.80 11.08
N GLU A 92 -10.77 -4.80 10.77
CA GLU A 92 -9.43 -5.00 11.32
C GLU A 92 -8.48 -3.88 10.92
N THR A 93 -8.48 -3.49 9.64
CA THR A 93 -7.67 -2.37 9.13
C THR A 93 -8.11 -1.04 9.75
N ILE A 94 -9.42 -0.80 9.86
CA ILE A 94 -9.97 0.40 10.50
C ILE A 94 -9.56 0.46 11.97
N GLU A 95 -9.69 -0.65 12.71
CA GLU A 95 -9.30 -0.74 14.11
C GLU A 95 -7.78 -0.53 14.31
N ALA A 96 -6.95 -1.09 13.44
CA ALA A 96 -5.51 -0.89 13.48
C ALA A 96 -5.12 0.57 13.24
N ASN A 97 -5.83 1.26 12.33
CA ASN A 97 -5.50 2.62 11.91
C ASN A 97 -6.07 3.71 12.84
N LYS A 98 -7.01 3.39 13.75
CA LYS A 98 -7.55 4.38 14.71
C LYS A 98 -6.47 5.08 15.55
N ARG A 99 -5.30 4.44 15.74
CA ARG A 99 -4.14 5.03 16.43
C ARG A 99 -3.64 6.33 15.81
N PHE A 100 -3.92 6.55 14.53
CA PHE A 100 -3.62 7.77 13.80
C PHE A 100 -4.74 8.80 13.85
N PHE A 101 -5.92 8.43 14.38
CA PHE A 101 -7.13 9.23 14.44
C PHE A 101 -7.61 9.39 15.89
N ASP A 102 -6.71 9.81 16.79
CA ASP A 102 -6.97 10.03 18.22
C ASP A 102 -7.59 8.81 18.94
N GLY A 103 -7.35 7.61 18.45
CA GLY A 103 -7.96 6.38 18.96
C GLY A 103 -9.44 6.21 18.63
N ASN A 104 -10.00 7.08 17.78
CA ASN A 104 -11.41 7.07 17.42
C ASN A 104 -11.64 6.38 16.08
N VAL A 105 -12.27 5.20 16.11
CA VAL A 105 -12.59 4.40 14.93
C VAL A 105 -13.53 5.09 13.94
N ASP A 106 -14.38 6.00 14.42
CA ASP A 106 -15.37 6.70 13.59
C ASP A 106 -14.72 7.78 12.71
N LEU A 107 -13.55 8.27 13.12
CA LEU A 107 -12.77 9.24 12.34
C LEU A 107 -11.94 8.58 11.23
N VAL A 108 -11.69 7.27 11.30
CA VAL A 108 -10.95 6.54 10.27
C VAL A 108 -11.79 6.46 9.00
N PRO A 109 -11.29 6.89 7.84
CA PRO A 109 -11.98 6.69 6.57
C PRO A 109 -12.30 5.23 6.34
N LYS A 110 -13.44 4.96 5.71
CA LYS A 110 -13.90 3.58 5.47
C LYS A 110 -13.43 3.04 4.11
N GLN A 111 -12.90 3.92 3.27
CA GLN A 111 -12.42 3.59 1.93
C GLN A 111 -11.05 4.21 1.69
N ALA A 112 -10.28 3.56 0.80
CA ALA A 112 -9.02 4.06 0.31
C ALA A 112 -8.88 3.82 -1.20
N TYR A 113 -8.04 4.61 -1.85
CA TYR A 113 -7.50 4.31 -3.17
C TYR A 113 -6.19 3.59 -2.99
N THR A 114 -6.10 2.36 -3.46
CA THR A 114 -4.91 1.53 -3.34
C THR A 114 -4.37 1.14 -4.70
N MET A 115 -3.05 1.06 -4.79
CA MET A 115 -2.38 0.51 -5.97
C MET A 115 -2.60 -1.01 -5.99
N GLY A 116 -3.30 -1.51 -6.99
CA GLY A 116 -3.63 -2.93 -7.10
C GLY A 116 -2.41 -3.83 -7.37
N ILE A 117 -2.61 -5.09 -7.11
CA ILE A 117 -1.58 -6.14 -7.22
C ILE A 117 -0.98 -6.21 -8.62
N LYS A 118 -1.79 -6.05 -9.68
CA LYS A 118 -1.30 -6.04 -11.07
C LYS A 118 -0.22 -4.97 -11.28
N THR A 119 -0.47 -3.75 -10.80
CA THR A 119 0.49 -2.65 -10.94
C THR A 119 1.77 -2.91 -10.16
N ILE A 120 1.66 -3.49 -8.96
CA ILE A 120 2.81 -3.90 -8.15
C ILE A 120 3.63 -4.97 -8.88
N MET A 121 2.99 -6.00 -9.43
CA MET A 121 3.64 -7.08 -10.17
C MET A 121 4.29 -6.64 -11.49
N GLN A 122 3.89 -5.51 -12.03
CA GLN A 122 4.49 -4.90 -13.22
C GLN A 122 5.70 -4.00 -12.91
N ALA A 123 6.00 -3.73 -11.65
CA ALA A 123 7.20 -3.01 -11.26
C ALA A 123 8.46 -3.79 -11.69
N ARG A 124 9.53 -3.08 -12.04
CA ARG A 124 10.80 -3.74 -12.42
C ARG A 124 11.44 -4.44 -11.23
N LYS A 125 11.30 -3.85 -10.05
CA LYS A 125 11.79 -4.35 -8.78
C LYS A 125 10.76 -4.17 -7.68
N VAL A 126 10.64 -5.17 -6.79
CA VAL A 126 9.84 -5.05 -5.57
C VAL A 126 10.72 -5.28 -4.36
N LEU A 127 10.70 -4.33 -3.43
CA LEU A 127 11.36 -4.43 -2.13
C LEU A 127 10.28 -4.42 -1.05
N MET A 128 10.20 -5.49 -0.27
CA MET A 128 9.32 -5.56 0.89
C MET A 128 10.11 -5.50 2.17
N VAL A 129 9.65 -4.69 3.12
CA VAL A 129 10.26 -4.56 4.44
C VAL A 129 9.29 -5.06 5.50
N ALA A 130 9.77 -5.93 6.39
CA ALA A 130 9.02 -6.48 7.51
C ALA A 130 9.84 -6.36 8.80
N ASN A 131 9.24 -5.87 9.88
CA ASN A 131 9.92 -5.77 11.16
C ASN A 131 9.03 -6.13 12.34
N GLY A 132 9.66 -6.76 13.34
CA GLY A 132 9.03 -7.16 14.59
C GLY A 132 8.29 -8.50 14.52
N LYS A 133 8.18 -9.14 15.68
CA LYS A 133 7.62 -10.48 15.85
C LYS A 133 6.18 -10.63 15.32
N GLY A 134 5.39 -9.56 15.36
CA GLY A 134 4.02 -9.58 14.85
C GLY A 134 3.90 -9.82 13.34
N LYS A 135 5.01 -9.73 12.59
CA LYS A 135 5.04 -10.01 11.15
C LYS A 135 5.47 -11.45 10.80
N ALA A 136 6.00 -12.21 11.74
CA ALA A 136 6.57 -13.54 11.46
C ALA A 136 5.57 -14.51 10.81
N GLU A 137 4.34 -14.58 11.31
CA GLU A 137 3.31 -15.46 10.77
C GLU A 137 2.89 -15.08 9.36
N ILE A 138 2.69 -13.78 9.08
CA ILE A 138 2.28 -13.34 7.73
C ILE A 138 3.42 -13.49 6.72
N VAL A 139 4.67 -13.25 7.13
CA VAL A 139 5.86 -13.51 6.30
C VAL A 139 5.93 -14.99 5.92
N LYS A 140 5.77 -15.88 6.90
CA LYS A 140 5.74 -17.32 6.63
C LYS A 140 4.61 -17.72 5.68
N LYS A 141 3.39 -17.25 5.92
CA LYS A 141 2.24 -17.52 5.05
C LYS A 141 2.46 -17.00 3.63
N ALA A 142 2.98 -15.78 3.49
CA ALA A 142 3.17 -15.14 2.20
C ALA A 142 4.26 -15.80 1.36
N PHE A 143 5.37 -16.25 1.94
CA PHE A 143 6.53 -16.68 1.16
C PHE A 143 6.85 -18.17 1.26
N PHE A 144 6.18 -18.91 2.15
CA PHE A 144 6.34 -20.37 2.32
C PHE A 144 5.00 -21.11 2.27
N GLY A 145 3.90 -20.38 2.09
CA GLY A 145 2.57 -20.89 1.83
C GLY A 145 2.19 -20.91 0.35
N PRO A 146 0.97 -21.33 0.02
CA PRO A 146 0.47 -21.26 -1.35
C PRO A 146 0.25 -19.83 -1.82
N VAL A 147 0.38 -19.60 -3.13
CA VAL A 147 -0.03 -18.34 -3.75
C VAL A 147 -1.56 -18.30 -3.79
N THR A 148 -2.15 -17.32 -3.11
CA THR A 148 -3.61 -17.18 -2.99
C THR A 148 -4.00 -15.73 -2.73
N PRO A 149 -5.16 -15.25 -3.25
CA PRO A 149 -5.70 -13.93 -2.94
C PRO A 149 -5.97 -13.69 -1.44
N GLU A 150 -6.21 -14.75 -0.67
CA GLU A 150 -6.41 -14.68 0.79
C GLU A 150 -5.14 -14.17 1.53
N VAL A 151 -3.99 -14.25 0.88
CA VAL A 151 -2.72 -13.70 1.33
C VAL A 151 -2.13 -12.91 0.18
N PRO A 152 -2.53 -11.65 -0.05
CA PRO A 152 -2.17 -10.89 -1.25
C PRO A 152 -0.67 -10.85 -1.53
N ALA A 153 0.17 -10.71 -0.49
CA ALA A 153 1.64 -10.72 -0.64
C ALA A 153 2.20 -12.04 -1.19
N SER A 154 1.43 -13.13 -1.17
CA SER A 154 1.90 -14.45 -1.66
C SER A 154 2.22 -14.45 -3.15
N ILE A 155 1.58 -13.58 -3.95
CA ILE A 155 1.86 -13.47 -5.39
C ILE A 155 3.30 -13.00 -5.68
N LEU A 156 3.93 -12.30 -4.73
CA LEU A 156 5.30 -11.81 -4.87
C LEU A 156 6.33 -12.96 -4.99
N GLN A 157 5.97 -14.19 -4.59
CA GLN A 157 6.76 -15.38 -4.91
C GLN A 157 7.01 -15.57 -6.41
N MET A 158 6.14 -15.01 -7.24
CA MET A 158 6.21 -15.11 -8.71
C MET A 158 6.87 -13.89 -9.37
N HIS A 159 7.25 -12.87 -8.59
CA HIS A 159 7.87 -11.68 -9.15
C HIS A 159 9.34 -11.94 -9.50
N PRO A 160 9.81 -11.57 -10.71
CA PRO A 160 11.15 -11.92 -11.18
C PRO A 160 12.29 -11.21 -10.43
N ASP A 161 12.05 -10.06 -9.82
CA ASP A 161 13.04 -9.29 -9.05
C ASP A 161 12.41 -8.79 -7.73
N PHE A 162 12.20 -9.74 -6.81
CA PHE A 162 11.63 -9.51 -5.49
C PHE A 162 12.70 -9.67 -4.40
N THR A 163 12.73 -8.73 -3.46
CA THR A 163 13.58 -8.79 -2.27
C THR A 163 12.76 -8.57 -1.01
N LEU A 164 12.84 -9.50 -0.07
CA LEU A 164 12.33 -9.34 1.28
C LEU A 164 13.49 -8.94 2.22
N VAL A 165 13.31 -7.86 2.97
CA VAL A 165 14.20 -7.45 4.06
C VAL A 165 13.42 -7.51 5.37
N GLY A 166 13.92 -8.27 6.33
CA GLY A 166 13.30 -8.39 7.64
C GLY A 166 14.32 -8.41 8.76
N ASP A 167 13.90 -7.99 9.95
CA ASP A 167 14.67 -8.24 11.15
C ASP A 167 14.53 -9.70 11.63
N GLU A 168 15.37 -10.11 12.59
CA GLU A 168 15.36 -11.48 13.10
C GLU A 168 14.01 -11.91 13.67
N GLU A 169 13.25 -10.96 14.25
CA GLU A 169 11.94 -11.23 14.82
C GLU A 169 10.89 -11.48 13.73
N ALA A 170 10.86 -10.67 12.67
CA ALA A 170 9.95 -10.85 11.55
C ALA A 170 10.24 -12.12 10.74
N LEU A 171 11.51 -12.56 10.70
CA LEU A 171 11.97 -13.75 9.98
C LEU A 171 12.06 -15.01 10.88
N SER A 172 11.63 -14.93 12.15
CA SER A 172 11.83 -15.99 13.15
C SER A 172 11.12 -17.32 12.87
N LEU A 173 10.19 -17.35 11.90
CA LEU A 173 9.45 -18.57 11.53
C LEU A 173 9.86 -19.16 10.17
N ILE A 174 10.92 -18.62 9.56
CA ILE A 174 11.46 -19.07 8.26
C ILE A 174 12.94 -19.40 8.35
#